data_dcef05cd795a7266a64fc2e9fde46201
#
_entry.id   dcef05cd795a7266a64fc2e9fde46201
#
_cell.length_a   1.000
_cell.length_b   1.000
_cell.length_c   1.000
_cell.angle_alpha   90.00
_cell.angle_beta   90.00
_cell.angle_gamma   90.00
#
_symmetry.space_group_name_H-M   'P 1'
#
loop_
_entity.id
_entity.type
_entity.pdbx_description
1 polymer ?
#
loop_
_entity_poly.entity_id
_entity_poly.type
_entity_poly.pdbx_seq_one_letter_code
_entity_poly.pdbx_strand_id
1 'polypeptide(L)'
;YYFMCGINGFNFKDIALIHDMSKITSSRGPDNEDYFSSENYTVGHNRLAILDPDKRSNQPFIYKNLILSFNGEIYNYLELKKILIEKGYKFLTTSDTEVIIKLFHLEGIESFKRLSGIFSISVYDKSSEKLYLIRDTIGVKPLYYHYNSFSKKFIFSSLIRGILISLDSKRLNYDAVHSYSNFNRNDCRETFYKEVFKVLPGELIQVQNGDFKRKNFLDLKLKKNYNEINIKADISTYFGKQFLSDVPVALSLS
;
A
#
# COMPACT_ATOMS: atom_id res chain seq x y z
N TYR A 1 2.60 10.04 -17.11
CA TYR A 1 2.84 10.18 -15.67
C TYR A 1 1.58 9.68 -14.96
N TYR A 2 1.68 8.55 -14.25
CA TYR A 2 0.58 8.06 -13.41
C TYR A 2 0.65 8.81 -12.08
N PHE A 3 -0.24 9.76 -11.89
CA PHE A 3 -0.46 10.38 -10.57
C PHE A 3 -1.10 9.33 -9.66
N MET A 4 -0.48 9.09 -8.53
CA MET A 4 -0.91 8.16 -7.47
C MET A 4 -0.16 8.52 -6.20
N CYS A 5 -0.69 8.21 -5.02
CA CYS A 5 0.04 8.42 -3.78
C CYS A 5 1.40 7.70 -3.77
N GLY A 6 2.35 8.22 -3.01
CA GLY A 6 3.63 7.60 -2.71
C GLY A 6 3.71 7.23 -1.23
N ILE A 7 4.09 6.00 -0.92
CA ILE A 7 4.40 5.60 0.45
C ILE A 7 5.85 5.16 0.55
N ASN A 8 6.52 5.58 1.62
CA ASN A 8 7.91 5.25 1.94
C ASN A 8 8.02 4.96 3.43
N GLY A 9 8.94 4.11 3.86
CA GLY A 9 9.17 3.95 5.29
C GLY A 9 10.16 2.84 5.63
N PHE A 10 10.44 2.73 6.92
CA PHE A 10 11.41 1.78 7.45
C PHE A 10 11.21 1.57 8.96
N ASN A 11 11.81 0.50 9.50
CA ASN A 11 11.69 0.07 10.90
C ASN A 11 12.77 0.67 11.83
N PHE A 12 13.17 1.90 11.58
CA PHE A 12 14.11 2.66 12.42
C PHE A 12 13.80 4.16 12.30
N LYS A 13 14.57 5.00 13.00
CA LYS A 13 14.44 6.45 12.94
C LYS A 13 15.50 7.06 12.03
N ASP A 14 15.08 7.77 11.00
CA ASP A 14 15.95 8.57 10.14
C ASP A 14 15.12 9.63 9.39
N ILE A 15 15.16 10.87 9.88
CA ILE A 15 14.39 11.98 9.32
C ILE A 15 14.97 12.44 7.97
N ALA A 16 16.28 12.41 7.81
CA ALA A 16 16.90 12.83 6.54
C ALA A 16 16.54 11.85 5.41
N LEU A 17 16.65 10.54 5.68
CA LEU A 17 16.31 9.53 4.71
C LEU A 17 14.84 9.60 4.26
N ILE A 18 13.89 9.80 5.20
CA ILE A 18 12.48 9.85 4.81
C ILE A 18 12.16 11.05 3.93
N HIS A 19 12.78 12.21 4.19
CA HIS A 19 12.64 13.38 3.32
C HIS A 19 13.21 13.13 1.93
N ASP A 20 14.37 12.49 1.82
CA ASP A 20 14.97 12.18 0.51
C ASP A 20 14.13 11.15 -0.26
N MET A 21 13.59 10.13 0.41
CA MET A 21 12.64 9.20 -0.19
C MET A 21 11.36 9.90 -0.67
N SER A 22 10.82 10.83 0.12
CA SER A 22 9.61 11.59 -0.21
C SER A 22 9.83 12.51 -1.42
N LYS A 23 10.99 13.16 -1.54
CA LYS A 23 11.36 13.93 -2.75
C LYS A 23 11.33 13.06 -4.01
N ILE A 24 11.81 11.81 -3.94
CA ILE A 24 11.81 10.88 -5.08
C ILE A 24 10.39 10.48 -5.47
N THR A 25 9.49 10.36 -4.50
CA THR A 25 8.09 9.96 -4.73
C THR A 25 7.13 11.14 -4.90
N SER A 26 7.60 12.39 -4.81
CA SER A 26 6.77 13.61 -4.86
C SER A 26 5.91 13.73 -6.13
N SER A 27 6.45 13.31 -7.28
CA SER A 27 5.71 13.30 -8.56
C SER A 27 4.50 12.36 -8.56
N ARG A 28 4.37 11.45 -7.60
CA ARG A 28 3.22 10.57 -7.47
C ARG A 28 2.05 11.26 -6.79
N GLY A 29 2.30 12.03 -5.74
CA GLY A 29 1.29 12.73 -4.97
C GLY A 29 1.74 14.15 -4.63
N PRO A 30 1.41 15.13 -5.48
CA PRO A 30 1.91 16.50 -5.35
C PRO A 30 1.12 17.36 -4.34
N ASP A 31 -0.04 16.89 -3.85
CA ASP A 31 -0.97 17.73 -3.11
C ASP A 31 -0.58 17.92 -1.63
N ASN A 32 0.12 16.93 -1.06
CA ASN A 32 0.65 17.03 0.31
C ASN A 32 1.81 16.05 0.51
N GLU A 33 2.78 16.48 1.30
CA GLU A 33 3.86 15.64 1.82
C GLU A 33 3.87 15.74 3.35
N ASP A 34 3.90 14.59 4.02
CA ASP A 34 3.99 14.52 5.47
C ASP A 34 4.64 13.20 5.91
N TYR A 35 5.10 13.15 7.17
CA TYR A 35 5.73 11.95 7.72
C TYR A 35 5.42 11.77 9.22
N PHE A 36 5.54 10.54 9.66
CA PHE A 36 5.56 10.16 11.08
C PHE A 36 6.89 9.48 11.39
N SER A 37 7.49 9.77 12.55
CA SER A 37 8.73 9.12 12.98
C SER A 37 8.71 8.79 14.47
N SER A 38 9.23 7.62 14.83
CA SER A 38 9.51 7.15 16.18
C SER A 38 10.82 6.36 16.16
N GLU A 39 11.31 5.89 17.30
CA GLU A 39 12.58 5.14 17.36
C GLU A 39 12.57 3.89 16.48
N ASN A 40 11.43 3.18 16.40
CA ASN A 40 11.31 1.88 15.73
C ASN A 40 10.52 1.94 14.41
N TYR A 41 10.12 3.14 13.96
CA TYR A 41 9.36 3.28 12.73
C TYR A 41 9.35 4.71 12.20
N THR A 42 9.61 4.84 10.91
CA THR A 42 9.44 6.08 10.17
C THR A 42 8.67 5.80 8.89
N VAL A 43 7.68 6.63 8.57
CA VAL A 43 6.89 6.53 7.34
C VAL A 43 6.59 7.92 6.79
N GLY A 44 6.72 8.08 5.47
CA GLY A 44 6.35 9.27 4.71
C GLY A 44 5.25 8.95 3.70
N HIS A 45 4.48 9.96 3.38
CA HIS A 45 3.40 9.90 2.42
C HIS A 45 3.40 11.12 1.50
N ASN A 46 3.31 10.88 0.19
CA ASN A 46 3.02 11.90 -0.81
C ASN A 46 1.58 11.68 -1.28
N ARG A 47 0.70 12.63 -1.03
CA ARG A 47 -0.73 12.52 -1.28
C ARG A 47 -1.10 13.01 -2.67
N LEU A 48 -1.91 12.21 -3.38
CA LEU A 48 -2.81 12.65 -4.42
C LEU A 48 -4.23 12.64 -3.82
N ALA A 49 -4.84 13.80 -3.70
CA ALA A 49 -6.11 14.00 -2.99
C ALA A 49 -7.30 13.71 -3.91
N ILE A 50 -7.79 12.46 -3.90
CA ILE A 50 -8.91 12.00 -4.74
C ILE A 50 -10.21 11.91 -3.91
N LEU A 51 -10.15 11.28 -2.71
CA LEU A 51 -11.24 11.21 -1.75
C LEU A 51 -10.94 12.11 -0.57
N ASP A 52 -11.96 12.87 -0.11
CA ASP A 52 -11.88 13.86 0.96
C ASP A 52 -10.63 14.76 0.81
N PRO A 53 -10.59 15.71 -0.14
CA PRO A 53 -9.41 16.53 -0.41
C PRO A 53 -8.95 17.40 0.77
N ASP A 54 -9.75 17.47 1.83
CA ASP A 54 -9.44 18.21 3.04
C ASP A 54 -8.16 17.69 3.73
N LYS A 55 -7.43 18.59 4.38
CA LYS A 55 -6.20 18.29 5.13
C LYS A 55 -6.40 17.28 6.27
N ARG A 56 -7.63 17.16 6.81
CA ARG A 56 -7.97 16.19 7.86
C ARG A 56 -7.79 14.73 7.40
N SER A 57 -7.77 14.49 6.08
CA SER A 57 -7.53 13.18 5.47
C SER A 57 -6.08 12.98 5.00
N ASN A 58 -5.17 13.90 5.37
CA ASN A 58 -3.74 13.73 5.09
C ASN A 58 -3.18 12.50 5.80
N GLN A 59 -2.11 11.97 5.22
CA GLN A 59 -1.43 10.78 5.70
C GLN A 59 0.06 11.12 5.96
N PRO A 60 0.70 10.43 6.90
CA PRO A 60 0.27 9.24 7.64
C PRO A 60 -0.91 9.51 8.58
N PHE A 61 -1.95 8.66 8.49
CA PHE A 61 -3.17 8.81 9.27
C PHE A 61 -3.03 8.08 10.61
N ILE A 62 -3.31 8.78 11.72
CA ILE A 62 -3.13 8.25 13.07
C ILE A 62 -4.49 8.01 13.73
N TYR A 63 -4.68 6.79 14.22
CA TYR A 63 -5.83 6.45 15.05
C TYR A 63 -5.39 5.60 16.24
N LYS A 64 -5.51 6.15 17.45
CA LYS A 64 -5.03 5.53 18.70
C LYS A 64 -3.52 5.18 18.60
N ASN A 65 -3.19 3.91 18.72
CA ASN A 65 -1.82 3.37 18.61
C ASN A 65 -1.42 2.99 17.17
N LEU A 66 -2.30 3.18 16.20
CA LEU A 66 -2.07 2.79 14.80
C LEU A 66 -1.64 3.98 13.95
N ILE A 67 -0.69 3.77 13.07
CA ILE A 67 -0.27 4.70 12.03
C ILE A 67 -0.44 4.00 10.69
N LEU A 68 -1.18 4.63 9.78
CA LEU A 68 -1.48 4.12 8.45
C LEU A 68 -0.91 5.02 7.36
N SER A 69 -0.28 4.43 6.36
CA SER A 69 0.02 5.06 5.08
C SER A 69 -0.49 4.19 3.96
N PHE A 70 -1.27 4.77 3.05
CA PHE A 70 -2.06 4.06 2.06
C PHE A 70 -1.96 4.72 0.69
N ASN A 71 -1.72 3.92 -0.34
CA ASN A 71 -1.78 4.31 -1.74
C ASN A 71 -2.77 3.41 -2.45
N GLY A 72 -3.91 3.94 -2.86
CA GLY A 72 -4.94 3.18 -3.53
C GLY A 72 -6.35 3.74 -3.33
N GLU A 73 -7.33 2.89 -3.56
CA GLU A 73 -8.75 3.15 -3.36
C GLU A 73 -9.47 1.88 -2.89
N ILE A 74 -10.31 2.01 -1.88
CA ILE A 74 -11.14 0.92 -1.36
C ILE A 74 -12.57 1.11 -1.83
N TYR A 75 -12.99 0.37 -2.83
CA TYR A 75 -14.27 0.53 -3.51
C TYR A 75 -15.50 0.23 -2.64
N ASN A 76 -15.37 -0.62 -1.63
CA ASN A 76 -16.44 -0.95 -0.69
C ASN A 76 -16.36 -0.19 0.64
N TYR A 77 -15.62 0.92 0.70
CA TYR A 77 -15.40 1.64 1.96
C TYR A 77 -16.69 2.16 2.59
N LEU A 78 -17.69 2.56 1.81
CA LEU A 78 -18.99 3.03 2.32
C LEU A 78 -19.76 1.91 3.03
N GLU A 79 -19.71 0.68 2.51
CA GLU A 79 -20.32 -0.49 3.12
C GLU A 79 -19.61 -0.83 4.46
N LEU A 80 -18.28 -0.82 4.44
CA LEU A 80 -17.47 -1.05 5.64
C LEU A 80 -17.66 0.05 6.69
N LYS A 81 -17.80 1.30 6.27
CA LYS A 81 -18.08 2.44 7.14
C LYS A 81 -19.39 2.27 7.90
N LYS A 82 -20.49 1.81 7.23
CA LYS A 82 -21.78 1.55 7.86
C LYS A 82 -21.62 0.51 8.99
N ILE A 83 -20.93 -0.60 8.72
CA ILE A 83 -20.68 -1.66 9.72
C ILE A 83 -19.91 -1.10 10.93
N LEU A 84 -18.90 -0.25 10.69
CA LEU A 84 -18.14 0.38 11.76
C LEU A 84 -18.98 1.35 12.59
N ILE A 85 -19.88 2.11 11.97
CA ILE A 85 -20.82 2.99 12.68
C ILE A 85 -21.75 2.18 13.58
N GLU A 86 -22.29 1.07 13.10
CA GLU A 86 -23.13 0.14 13.89
C GLU A 86 -22.36 -0.45 15.08
N LYS A 87 -21.01 -0.56 14.98
CA LYS A 87 -20.11 -0.96 16.06
C LYS A 87 -19.69 0.21 16.98
N GLY A 88 -20.28 1.39 16.80
CA GLY A 88 -20.05 2.57 17.63
C GLY A 88 -18.85 3.45 17.23
N TYR A 89 -18.22 3.21 16.07
CA TYR A 89 -17.14 4.06 15.58
C TYR A 89 -17.69 5.37 15.02
N LYS A 90 -17.12 6.48 15.46
CA LYS A 90 -17.39 7.82 14.91
C LYS A 90 -16.31 8.14 13.85
N PHE A 91 -16.67 8.92 12.83
CA PHE A 91 -15.79 9.30 11.74
C PHE A 91 -15.61 10.81 11.71
N LEU A 92 -14.38 11.26 11.43
CA LEU A 92 -14.01 12.67 11.26
C LEU A 92 -13.87 13.04 9.79
N THR A 93 -13.68 12.04 8.93
CA THR A 93 -13.44 12.20 7.50
C THR A 93 -14.47 11.43 6.67
N THR A 94 -14.47 11.72 5.37
CA THR A 94 -15.22 10.91 4.39
C THR A 94 -14.31 9.94 3.62
N SER A 95 -13.01 9.94 3.94
CA SER A 95 -11.97 9.14 3.29
C SER A 95 -12.08 7.64 3.61
N ASP A 96 -11.72 6.81 2.65
CA ASP A 96 -11.51 5.37 2.82
C ASP A 96 -10.32 5.06 3.76
N THR A 97 -9.34 5.95 3.85
CA THR A 97 -8.18 5.85 4.75
C THR A 97 -8.61 5.67 6.22
N GLU A 98 -9.58 6.46 6.68
CA GLU A 98 -10.11 6.35 8.06
C GLU A 98 -10.88 5.04 8.26
N VAL A 99 -11.55 4.55 7.22
CA VAL A 99 -12.25 3.25 7.26
C VAL A 99 -11.24 2.10 7.41
N ILE A 100 -10.16 2.11 6.64
CA ILE A 100 -9.11 1.07 6.71
C ILE A 100 -8.55 0.97 8.13
N ILE A 101 -8.11 2.08 8.73
CA ILE A 101 -7.44 2.05 10.02
C ILE A 101 -8.40 1.65 11.15
N LYS A 102 -9.67 2.05 11.09
CA LYS A 102 -10.69 1.67 12.08
C LYS A 102 -11.11 0.21 11.93
N LEU A 103 -11.18 -0.29 10.69
CA LEU A 103 -11.43 -1.71 10.45
C LEU A 103 -10.26 -2.57 10.97
N PHE A 104 -9.01 -2.12 10.72
CA PHE A 104 -7.84 -2.78 11.28
C PHE A 104 -7.82 -2.74 12.82
N HIS A 105 -8.23 -1.63 13.43
CA HIS A 105 -8.37 -1.54 14.88
C HIS A 105 -9.39 -2.55 15.44
N LEU A 106 -10.48 -2.81 14.71
CA LEU A 106 -11.53 -3.75 15.14
C LEU A 106 -11.13 -5.22 14.94
N GLU A 107 -10.55 -5.56 13.79
CA GLU A 107 -10.39 -6.95 13.32
C GLU A 107 -8.92 -7.37 13.12
N GLY A 108 -7.97 -6.48 13.32
CA GLY A 108 -6.56 -6.75 13.06
C GLY A 108 -6.28 -7.11 11.60
N ILE A 109 -5.38 -8.06 11.38
CA ILE A 109 -4.95 -8.49 10.04
C ILE A 109 -6.07 -9.13 9.20
N GLU A 110 -7.11 -9.66 9.82
CA GLU A 110 -8.25 -10.27 9.11
C GLU A 110 -9.09 -9.21 8.37
N SER A 111 -9.03 -7.95 8.79
CA SER A 111 -9.67 -6.82 8.13
C SER A 111 -9.30 -6.70 6.65
N PHE A 112 -8.07 -7.04 6.28
CA PHE A 112 -7.59 -6.91 4.90
C PHE A 112 -8.31 -7.84 3.93
N LYS A 113 -8.86 -8.96 4.38
CA LYS A 113 -9.68 -9.87 3.56
C LYS A 113 -11.02 -9.27 3.16
N ARG A 114 -11.45 -8.20 3.86
CA ARG A 114 -12.72 -7.51 3.59
C ARG A 114 -12.57 -6.36 2.61
N LEU A 115 -11.35 -5.91 2.34
CA LEU A 115 -11.09 -4.80 1.44
C LEU A 115 -11.28 -5.23 -0.02
N SER A 116 -12.13 -4.52 -0.74
CA SER A 116 -12.29 -4.62 -2.19
C SER A 116 -11.76 -3.35 -2.82
N GLY A 117 -10.68 -3.44 -3.59
CA GLY A 117 -10.03 -2.26 -4.15
C GLY A 117 -8.64 -2.55 -4.72
N ILE A 118 -7.95 -1.47 -5.05
CA ILE A 118 -6.58 -1.46 -5.53
C ILE A 118 -5.73 -0.71 -4.51
N PHE A 119 -4.74 -1.37 -3.92
CA PHE A 119 -4.02 -0.76 -2.79
C PHE A 119 -2.62 -1.31 -2.54
N SER A 120 -1.81 -0.45 -1.96
CA SER A 120 -0.66 -0.81 -1.13
C SER A 120 -0.79 -0.07 0.20
N ILE A 121 -0.67 -0.78 1.29
CA ILE A 121 -0.92 -0.28 2.64
C ILE A 121 0.26 -0.59 3.53
N SER A 122 0.62 0.37 4.39
CA SER A 122 1.51 0.21 5.53
C SER A 122 0.73 0.56 6.80
N VAL A 123 0.69 -0.36 7.76
CA VAL A 123 0.13 -0.13 9.10
C VAL A 123 1.18 -0.44 10.14
N TYR A 124 1.43 0.51 11.04
CA TYR A 124 2.28 0.30 12.21
C TYR A 124 1.44 0.37 13.49
N ASP A 125 1.54 -0.66 14.30
CA ASP A 125 0.94 -0.73 15.63
C ASP A 125 2.02 -0.45 16.68
N LYS A 126 1.94 0.74 17.29
CA LYS A 126 2.88 1.18 18.35
C LYS A 126 2.84 0.30 19.60
N SER A 127 1.70 -0.32 19.91
CA SER A 127 1.54 -1.13 21.13
C SER A 127 2.24 -2.47 21.04
N SER A 128 2.28 -3.06 19.86
CA SER A 128 2.94 -4.35 19.61
C SER A 128 4.25 -4.22 18.84
N GLU A 129 4.63 -2.98 18.43
CA GLU A 129 5.79 -2.66 17.59
C GLU A 129 5.82 -3.48 16.29
N LYS A 130 4.64 -3.68 15.69
CA LYS A 130 4.49 -4.45 14.45
C LYS A 130 4.21 -3.54 13.27
N LEU A 131 4.99 -3.73 12.22
CA LEU A 131 4.73 -3.15 10.92
C LEU A 131 4.08 -4.20 10.01
N TYR A 132 3.00 -3.81 9.35
CA TYR A 132 2.33 -4.62 8.33
C TYR A 132 2.39 -3.92 6.99
N LEU A 133 2.83 -4.63 5.96
CA LEU A 133 2.76 -4.19 4.57
C LEU A 133 1.83 -5.13 3.81
N ILE A 134 0.88 -4.57 3.07
CA ILE A 134 -0.10 -5.34 2.32
C ILE A 134 -0.21 -4.79 0.91
N ARG A 135 -0.31 -5.68 -0.07
CA ARG A 135 -0.56 -5.34 -1.46
C ARG A 135 -1.84 -5.99 -1.96
N ASP A 136 -2.59 -5.28 -2.78
CA ASP A 136 -3.87 -5.76 -3.32
C ASP A 136 -3.74 -7.10 -4.07
N THR A 137 -4.86 -7.77 -4.26
CA THR A 137 -4.97 -9.14 -4.80
C THR A 137 -4.34 -9.32 -6.17
N ILE A 138 -4.39 -8.27 -7.01
CA ILE A 138 -3.89 -8.31 -8.40
C ILE A 138 -2.52 -7.62 -8.48
N GLY A 139 -2.15 -6.85 -7.44
CA GLY A 139 -0.90 -6.09 -7.38
C GLY A 139 -0.91 -4.84 -8.25
N VAL A 140 -2.05 -4.17 -8.35
CA VAL A 140 -2.20 -2.94 -9.14
C VAL A 140 -1.32 -1.83 -8.60
N LYS A 141 -1.34 -1.62 -7.27
CA LYS A 141 -0.48 -0.60 -6.66
C LYS A 141 0.90 -1.16 -6.36
N PRO A 142 1.99 -0.48 -6.76
CA PRO A 142 3.34 -0.97 -6.55
C PRO A 142 3.75 -0.84 -5.08
N LEU A 143 4.47 -1.86 -4.59
CA LEU A 143 5.12 -1.83 -3.28
C LEU A 143 6.38 -2.69 -3.33
N TYR A 144 7.49 -2.10 -2.95
CA TYR A 144 8.82 -2.73 -2.94
C TYR A 144 9.41 -2.68 -1.54
N TYR A 145 10.32 -3.60 -1.26
CA TYR A 145 11.05 -3.61 0.00
C TYR A 145 12.51 -4.04 -0.17
N HIS A 146 13.32 -3.64 0.78
CA HIS A 146 14.66 -4.11 1.02
C HIS A 146 14.77 -4.60 2.46
N TYR A 147 15.53 -5.65 2.68
CA TYR A 147 15.83 -6.18 4.00
C TYR A 147 17.30 -6.52 4.12
N ASN A 148 17.95 -5.93 5.10
CA ASN A 148 19.33 -6.25 5.48
C ASN A 148 19.29 -7.16 6.72
N SER A 149 19.62 -8.44 6.55
CA SER A 149 19.58 -9.46 7.60
C SER A 149 20.61 -9.23 8.71
N PHE A 150 21.72 -8.55 8.42
CA PHE A 150 22.76 -8.26 9.39
C PHE A 150 22.35 -7.11 10.34
N SER A 151 21.93 -5.99 9.78
CA SER A 151 21.47 -4.82 10.56
C SER A 151 20.01 -4.87 10.98
N LYS A 152 19.25 -5.88 10.54
CA LYS A 152 17.81 -6.04 10.76
C LYS A 152 16.97 -4.86 10.25
N LYS A 153 17.52 -4.06 9.34
CA LYS A 153 16.84 -2.92 8.74
C LYS A 153 15.91 -3.37 7.62
N PHE A 154 14.66 -2.95 7.70
CA PHE A 154 13.62 -3.17 6.71
C PHE A 154 13.16 -1.84 6.14
N ILE A 155 13.23 -1.67 4.82
CA ILE A 155 12.88 -0.43 4.10
C ILE A 155 11.85 -0.76 3.03
N PHE A 156 10.86 0.09 2.84
CA PHE A 156 9.83 -0.08 1.79
C PHE A 156 9.51 1.24 1.09
N SER A 157 9.06 1.12 -0.15
CA SER A 157 8.66 2.27 -0.97
C SER A 157 7.71 1.86 -2.10
N SER A 158 6.90 2.80 -2.55
CA SER A 158 6.12 2.68 -3.79
C SER A 158 7.00 2.70 -5.05
N LEU A 159 8.25 3.17 -4.97
CA LEU A 159 9.20 3.22 -6.07
C LEU A 159 10.52 2.57 -5.69
N ILE A 160 11.08 1.76 -6.59
CA ILE A 160 12.41 1.17 -6.43
C ILE A 160 13.46 2.25 -6.12
N ARG A 161 13.41 3.39 -6.81
CA ARG A 161 14.34 4.51 -6.62
C ARG A 161 14.33 5.05 -5.19
N GLY A 162 13.18 5.04 -4.51
CA GLY A 162 13.09 5.42 -3.10
C GLY A 162 13.91 4.52 -2.18
N ILE A 163 14.00 3.22 -2.50
CA ILE A 163 14.85 2.28 -1.75
C ILE A 163 16.33 2.44 -2.12
N LEU A 164 16.64 2.63 -3.42
CA LEU A 164 18.01 2.67 -3.90
C LEU A 164 18.87 3.77 -3.29
N ILE A 165 18.27 4.86 -2.83
CA ILE A 165 19.03 5.94 -2.16
C ILE A 165 19.55 5.54 -0.78
N SER A 166 18.93 4.53 -0.14
CA SER A 166 19.33 4.00 1.16
C SER A 166 20.38 2.88 1.07
N LEU A 167 20.75 2.45 -0.15
CA LEU A 167 21.67 1.35 -0.37
C LEU A 167 23.06 1.85 -0.72
N ASP A 168 24.07 1.32 -0.03
CA ASP A 168 25.49 1.60 -0.31
C ASP A 168 25.91 1.07 -1.69
N SER A 169 25.32 -0.05 -2.12
CA SER A 169 25.62 -0.69 -3.40
C SER A 169 24.33 -0.96 -4.19
N LYS A 170 24.36 -0.66 -5.49
CA LYS A 170 23.22 -0.82 -6.41
C LYS A 170 23.53 -1.88 -7.46
N ARG A 171 23.61 -3.14 -7.02
CA ARG A 171 23.98 -4.26 -7.90
C ARG A 171 22.81 -4.68 -8.78
N LEU A 172 23.06 -4.79 -10.10
CA LEU A 172 22.07 -5.30 -11.03
C LEU A 172 21.82 -6.80 -10.85
N ASN A 173 20.59 -7.19 -11.01
CA ASN A 173 20.15 -8.57 -11.07
C ASN A 173 20.04 -9.00 -12.55
N TYR A 174 21.14 -9.53 -13.09
CA TYR A 174 21.20 -9.92 -14.50
C TYR A 174 20.21 -11.02 -14.88
N ASP A 175 19.84 -11.92 -13.95
CA ASP A 175 18.85 -12.95 -14.19
C ASP A 175 17.46 -12.35 -14.43
N ALA A 176 17.10 -11.34 -13.62
CA ALA A 176 15.83 -10.61 -13.79
C ALA A 176 15.83 -9.76 -15.08
N VAL A 177 16.96 -9.16 -15.45
CA VAL A 177 17.11 -8.41 -16.71
C VAL A 177 16.98 -9.36 -17.90
N HIS A 178 17.66 -10.50 -17.87
CA HIS A 178 17.59 -11.52 -18.93
C HIS A 178 16.18 -12.09 -19.08
N SER A 179 15.51 -12.40 -17.97
CA SER A 179 14.12 -12.87 -17.99
C SER A 179 13.19 -11.83 -18.64
N TYR A 180 13.36 -10.55 -18.27
CA TYR A 180 12.56 -9.48 -18.89
C TYR A 180 12.84 -9.32 -20.38
N SER A 181 14.10 -9.40 -20.80
CA SER A 181 14.49 -9.30 -22.21
C SER A 181 13.86 -10.40 -23.08
N ASN A 182 13.73 -11.62 -22.53
CA ASN A 182 13.19 -12.76 -23.28
C ASN A 182 11.66 -12.81 -23.27
N PHE A 183 11.01 -12.44 -22.16
CA PHE A 183 9.59 -12.63 -21.96
C PHE A 183 8.78 -11.33 -21.84
N ASN A 184 9.45 -10.17 -21.92
CA ASN A 184 8.89 -8.83 -21.71
C ASN A 184 8.09 -8.70 -20.41
N ARG A 185 8.40 -9.53 -19.41
CA ARG A 185 7.77 -9.54 -18.10
C ARG A 185 8.70 -10.10 -17.03
N ASN A 186 8.49 -9.66 -15.81
CA ASN A 186 9.15 -10.18 -14.63
C ASN A 186 8.06 -10.43 -13.55
N ASP A 187 7.54 -11.67 -13.54
CA ASP A 187 6.46 -12.09 -12.63
C ASP A 187 7.01 -12.52 -11.26
N CYS A 188 8.34 -12.57 -11.12
CA CYS A 188 9.00 -12.97 -9.89
C CYS A 188 9.01 -11.82 -8.85
N ARG A 189 9.35 -12.17 -7.62
CA ARG A 189 9.57 -11.23 -6.51
C ARG A 189 10.75 -10.29 -6.78
N GLU A 190 11.74 -10.79 -7.46
CA GLU A 190 12.98 -10.08 -7.77
C GLU A 190 12.70 -8.85 -8.65
N THR A 191 13.52 -7.82 -8.45
CA THR A 191 13.56 -6.66 -9.34
C THR A 191 14.86 -6.66 -10.14
N PHE A 192 15.09 -5.65 -10.95
CA PHE A 192 16.37 -5.46 -11.64
C PHE A 192 17.55 -5.14 -10.71
N TYR A 193 17.30 -5.00 -9.41
CA TYR A 193 18.30 -4.80 -8.37
C TYR A 193 18.26 -5.95 -7.38
N LYS A 194 19.42 -6.55 -7.08
CA LYS A 194 19.55 -7.79 -6.25
C LYS A 194 18.94 -7.65 -4.86
N GLU A 195 19.05 -6.48 -4.26
CA GLU A 195 18.64 -6.25 -2.88
C GLU A 195 17.23 -5.66 -2.74
N VAL A 196 16.51 -5.45 -3.87
CA VAL A 196 15.17 -4.86 -3.85
C VAL A 196 14.15 -5.88 -4.37
N PHE A 197 13.11 -6.10 -3.56
CA PHE A 197 12.08 -7.10 -3.82
C PHE A 197 10.70 -6.47 -3.96
N LYS A 198 9.82 -7.13 -4.71
CA LYS A 198 8.39 -6.78 -4.78
C LYS A 198 7.64 -7.42 -3.62
N VAL A 199 6.71 -6.69 -3.00
CA VAL A 199 5.60 -7.32 -2.30
C VAL A 199 4.68 -7.92 -3.37
N LEU A 200 4.43 -9.22 -3.29
CA LEU A 200 3.64 -9.91 -4.31
C LEU A 200 2.14 -9.57 -4.21
N PRO A 201 1.37 -9.77 -5.30
CA PRO A 201 -0.10 -9.67 -5.24
C PRO A 201 -0.69 -10.54 -4.14
N GLY A 202 -1.60 -9.98 -3.33
CA GLY A 202 -2.24 -10.68 -2.22
C GLY A 202 -1.31 -11.02 -1.04
N GLU A 203 -0.12 -10.42 -0.98
CA GLU A 203 0.84 -10.68 0.08
C GLU A 203 0.72 -9.69 1.23
N LEU A 204 0.86 -10.22 2.44
CA LEU A 204 1.07 -9.52 3.68
C LEU A 204 2.48 -9.81 4.20
N ILE A 205 3.23 -8.76 4.51
CA ILE A 205 4.51 -8.84 5.23
C ILE A 205 4.29 -8.27 6.63
N GLN A 206 4.69 -9.01 7.65
CA GLN A 206 4.74 -8.54 9.03
C GLN A 206 6.19 -8.43 9.46
N VAL A 207 6.59 -7.24 9.94
CA VAL A 207 7.92 -6.98 10.51
C VAL A 207 7.77 -6.75 12.01
N GLN A 208 8.63 -7.39 12.81
CA GLN A 208 8.69 -7.20 14.25
C GLN A 208 10.10 -7.53 14.75
N ASN A 209 10.66 -6.71 15.65
CA ASN A 209 12.00 -6.87 16.21
C ASN A 209 13.10 -7.05 15.13
N GLY A 210 12.91 -6.39 13.99
CA GLY A 210 13.82 -6.48 12.85
C GLY A 210 13.74 -7.77 12.04
N ASP A 211 12.93 -8.75 12.42
CA ASP A 211 12.63 -9.92 11.58
C ASP A 211 11.32 -9.75 10.83
N PHE A 212 11.14 -10.46 9.74
CA PHE A 212 9.89 -10.38 8.99
C PHE A 212 9.35 -11.75 8.57
N LYS A 213 8.02 -11.82 8.44
CA LYS A 213 7.29 -12.99 7.94
C LYS A 213 6.40 -12.57 6.79
N ARG A 214 6.22 -13.47 5.83
CA ARG A 214 5.34 -13.29 4.66
C ARG A 214 4.18 -14.26 4.74
N LYS A 215 3.00 -13.78 4.39
CA LYS A 215 1.78 -14.60 4.33
C LYS A 215 0.96 -14.14 3.14
N ASN A 216 0.41 -15.09 2.37
CA ASN A 216 -0.68 -14.76 1.46
C ASN A 216 -1.95 -14.60 2.31
N PHE A 217 -2.63 -13.45 2.23
CA PHE A 217 -3.83 -13.17 3.01
C PHE A 217 -5.11 -13.55 2.26
N LEU A 218 -5.03 -13.85 0.98
CA LEU A 218 -6.14 -14.28 0.15
C LEU A 218 -5.93 -15.70 -0.36
N ASP A 219 -6.89 -16.54 -0.07
CA ASP A 219 -7.02 -17.87 -0.67
C ASP A 219 -7.98 -17.76 -1.86
N LEU A 220 -7.43 -17.49 -3.05
CA LEU A 220 -8.21 -17.43 -4.28
C LEU A 220 -8.60 -18.86 -4.69
N LYS A 221 -9.76 -19.30 -4.22
CA LYS A 221 -10.35 -20.56 -4.68
C LYS A 221 -11.16 -20.32 -5.94
N LEU A 222 -10.78 -21.00 -7.02
CA LEU A 222 -11.62 -21.06 -8.22
C LEU A 222 -12.93 -21.77 -7.84
N LYS A 223 -14.07 -21.08 -7.99
CA LYS A 223 -15.38 -21.71 -7.86
C LYS A 223 -15.58 -22.63 -9.04
N LYS A 224 -15.83 -23.93 -8.79
CA LYS A 224 -16.03 -24.94 -9.83
C LYS A 224 -17.37 -24.83 -10.55
N ASN A 225 -18.34 -24.11 -10.00
CA ASN A 225 -19.66 -23.94 -10.60
C ASN A 225 -19.85 -22.48 -11.03
N TYR A 226 -19.75 -22.24 -12.31
CA TYR A 226 -20.15 -20.99 -12.94
C TYR A 226 -21.56 -21.20 -13.48
N ASN A 227 -22.57 -20.65 -12.83
CA ASN A 227 -23.81 -20.31 -13.52
C ASN A 227 -23.49 -19.16 -14.49
N GLU A 228 -24.24 -19.03 -15.59
CA GLU A 228 -23.98 -18.03 -16.63
C GLU A 228 -23.60 -16.67 -16.02
N ILE A 229 -22.32 -16.32 -16.18
CA ILE A 229 -21.80 -15.06 -15.69
C ILE A 229 -22.32 -14.00 -16.64
N ASN A 230 -23.09 -13.06 -16.13
CA ASN A 230 -23.44 -11.88 -16.92
C ASN A 230 -22.24 -10.92 -16.91
N ILE A 231 -21.22 -11.27 -17.68
CA ILE A 231 -19.95 -10.56 -17.80
C ILE A 231 -20.17 -9.05 -18.02
N LYS A 232 -21.17 -8.68 -18.83
CA LYS A 232 -21.46 -7.27 -19.12
C LYS A 232 -21.96 -6.53 -17.87
N ALA A 233 -22.84 -7.12 -17.08
CA ALA A 233 -23.36 -6.52 -15.85
C ALA A 233 -22.27 -6.44 -14.78
N ASP A 234 -21.43 -7.48 -14.66
CA ASP A 234 -20.32 -7.50 -13.71
C ASP A 234 -19.27 -6.44 -14.06
N ILE A 235 -18.87 -6.34 -15.32
CA ILE A 235 -17.96 -5.30 -15.81
C ILE A 235 -18.54 -3.91 -15.52
N SER A 236 -19.81 -3.66 -15.87
CA SER A 236 -20.45 -2.37 -15.63
C SER A 236 -20.48 -2.00 -14.15
N THR A 237 -20.78 -2.97 -13.28
CA THR A 237 -20.80 -2.78 -11.82
C THR A 237 -19.39 -2.48 -11.28
N TYR A 238 -18.36 -3.20 -11.73
CA TYR A 238 -16.99 -2.95 -11.30
C TYR A 238 -16.47 -1.61 -11.79
N PHE A 239 -16.72 -1.23 -13.03
CA PHE A 239 -16.34 0.10 -13.55
C PHE A 239 -17.04 1.22 -12.77
N GLY A 240 -18.34 1.09 -12.48
CA GLY A 240 -19.07 2.08 -11.67
C GLY A 240 -18.43 2.34 -10.31
N LYS A 241 -17.89 1.31 -9.66
CA LYS A 241 -17.20 1.43 -8.37
C LYS A 241 -15.83 2.16 -8.47
N GLN A 242 -15.18 2.12 -9.63
CA GLN A 242 -13.87 2.78 -9.85
C GLN A 242 -13.99 4.29 -10.08
N PHE A 243 -15.20 4.81 -10.32
CA PHE A 243 -15.46 6.25 -10.46
C PHE A 243 -15.80 6.97 -9.15
N LEU A 244 -15.63 6.29 -8.00
CA LEU A 244 -15.77 6.92 -6.68
C LEU A 244 -14.66 7.95 -6.48
N SER A 245 -15.03 9.23 -6.59
CA SER A 245 -14.06 10.34 -6.48
C SER A 245 -14.79 11.62 -6.11
N ASP A 246 -14.19 12.43 -5.26
CA ASP A 246 -14.66 13.78 -4.92
C ASP A 246 -14.08 14.86 -5.87
N VAL A 247 -13.23 14.43 -6.82
CA VAL A 247 -12.63 15.28 -7.85
C VAL A 247 -13.01 14.77 -9.25
N PRO A 248 -12.92 15.62 -10.30
CA PRO A 248 -13.21 15.20 -11.66
C PRO A 248 -12.33 14.03 -12.11
N VAL A 249 -12.95 13.01 -12.70
CA VAL A 249 -12.28 11.83 -13.26
C VAL A 249 -12.38 11.87 -14.78
N ALA A 250 -11.27 11.57 -15.45
CA ALA A 250 -11.22 11.43 -16.90
C ALA A 250 -10.82 10.01 -17.31
N LEU A 251 -11.44 9.48 -18.35
CA LEU A 251 -11.09 8.22 -18.97
C LEU A 251 -10.27 8.49 -20.22
N SER A 252 -9.05 7.94 -20.30
CA SER A 252 -8.27 7.93 -21.53
C SER A 252 -8.63 6.67 -22.33
N LEU A 253 -9.13 6.88 -23.55
CA LEU A 253 -9.41 5.82 -24.50
C LEU A 253 -8.29 5.79 -25.54
N SER A 254 -7.69 4.63 -25.75
CA SER A 254 -6.67 4.38 -26.77
C SER A 254 -7.25 3.53 -27.90
#